data_72a322c84f753dd02a6af9a543e0e147
#
_entry.id   72a322c84f753dd02a6af9a543e0e147
#
_cell.length_a   1.000
_cell.length_b   1.000
_cell.length_c   1.000
_cell.angle_alpha   90.00
_cell.angle_beta   90.00
_cell.angle_gamma   90.00
#
_symmetry.space_group_name_H-M   'P 1'
#
loop_
_entity.id
_entity.type
_entity.pdbx_description
1 polymer ?
#
loop_
_entity_poly.entity_id
_entity_poly.type
_entity_poly.pdbx_seq_one_letter_code
_entity_poly.pdbx_strand_id
1 'polypeptide(L)'
;MKKRCILAAFLLSLTFLWGCGIELTSKIKLNKSFSGTRTMSCTFSSNDFTRFFQGTEYDLDHVIKDSCPSQLSWQKSEKDGQKIYTFTLTFSSLKDYKEKAEAILNFAPEITYQYGDSPFVQGFIYKENFSSKDLMAWLYTALYEQKYVDKQSVDELWNLKKTTVSFPGKTYETEDKISINEMQYAELSSIKIDTETEKNGQLSRKIAFYIPKKTLDQNSGKIQSYFGNKKITWSNWKNGKILTLSFSSDNFTDLAAKTREIFHSKQWVGTYSVQYKSGNPFSFDYEYKESLDFSNFIQQNGTIPVTCTFNKRKLLDSSVKTKTLHFSSNQKQTITSYDIITVWKNEKDIRRKISFTFDTSSNKRQLSKLKKAFSGKTISNVTLTRTNQMILSMNQSGTVENCNADISKIFRGSSMHTSVKNSFFRGQLTSFEDSIAFSSGNEQIHGTYTFVSVNHQQSVKISVTPKKQVKNILSQNLSNRQTSQLIHSDETVRSLCQYKLTGDHFKVSYQGNAAASYWTSLLKIIIPLLFLAVICIFIYVKQNWILMYAQKAKTFLENHIEQKK
;
A
#
# COMPACT_ATOMS: atom_id res chain seq x y z
N MET A 1 -62.82 66.76 -15.31
CA MET A 1 -62.32 65.88 -16.39
C MET A 1 -60.76 65.85 -16.47
N LYS A 2 -60.02 66.93 -16.38
CA LYS A 2 -58.56 66.97 -16.53
C LYS A 2 -57.75 66.09 -15.53
N LYS A 3 -58.19 65.96 -14.27
CA LYS A 3 -57.51 65.11 -13.29
C LYS A 3 -57.61 63.58 -13.54
N ARG A 4 -58.70 63.14 -14.16
CA ARG A 4 -58.90 61.73 -14.53
C ARG A 4 -58.06 61.31 -15.75
N CYS A 5 -57.85 62.23 -16.71
CA CYS A 5 -56.98 62.00 -17.87
C CYS A 5 -55.53 61.93 -17.49
N ILE A 6 -55.04 62.70 -16.49
CA ILE A 6 -53.65 62.65 -16.00
C ILE A 6 -53.40 61.35 -15.22
N LEU A 7 -54.36 60.88 -14.43
CA LEU A 7 -54.29 59.63 -13.73
C LEU A 7 -54.25 58.43 -14.67
N ALA A 8 -55.09 58.47 -15.74
CA ALA A 8 -55.14 57.47 -16.80
C ALA A 8 -53.80 57.44 -17.61
N ALA A 9 -53.27 58.64 -17.96
CA ALA A 9 -51.98 58.75 -18.62
C ALA A 9 -50.80 58.28 -17.72
N PHE A 10 -50.88 58.52 -16.41
CA PHE A 10 -49.90 58.04 -15.45
C PHE A 10 -50.00 56.52 -15.21
N LEU A 11 -51.24 56.01 -15.19
CA LEU A 11 -51.44 54.52 -15.14
C LEU A 11 -51.02 53.86 -16.47
N LEU A 12 -51.25 54.50 -17.63
CA LEU A 12 -50.73 53.99 -18.90
C LEU A 12 -49.21 54.08 -18.99
N SER A 13 -48.57 55.12 -18.43
CA SER A 13 -47.07 55.19 -18.37
C SER A 13 -46.47 54.15 -17.45
N LEU A 14 -47.18 53.73 -16.40
CA LEU A 14 -46.73 52.65 -15.50
C LEU A 14 -46.80 51.26 -16.18
N THR A 15 -47.67 51.07 -17.21
CA THR A 15 -47.71 49.83 -17.96
C THR A 15 -46.55 49.68 -18.97
N PHE A 16 -45.90 50.80 -19.36
CA PHE A 16 -44.71 50.78 -20.24
C PHE A 16 -43.40 50.56 -19.50
N LEU A 17 -43.40 50.45 -18.17
CA LEU A 17 -42.23 50.12 -17.39
C LEU A 17 -41.96 48.60 -17.23
N TRP A 18 -42.72 47.80 -17.95
CA TRP A 18 -42.46 46.37 -17.97
C TRP A 18 -41.33 46.05 -18.93
N GLY A 19 -40.16 45.89 -18.30
CA GLY A 19 -38.94 45.23 -18.76
C GLY A 19 -38.65 45.25 -20.26
N CYS A 20 -37.91 46.25 -20.74
CA CYS A 20 -37.27 46.23 -22.04
C CYS A 20 -36.17 45.13 -22.03
N GLY A 21 -36.24 44.21 -22.98
CA GLY A 21 -35.20 43.20 -23.20
C GLY A 21 -35.78 41.81 -23.46
N ILE A 22 -34.96 40.97 -24.08
CA ILE A 22 -35.28 39.58 -24.38
C ILE A 22 -35.40 38.81 -23.06
N GLU A 23 -36.48 38.08 -22.88
CA GLU A 23 -36.69 37.33 -21.64
C GLU A 23 -35.66 36.21 -21.50
N LEU A 24 -34.88 36.27 -20.40
CA LEU A 24 -33.93 35.24 -20.00
C LEU A 24 -34.45 34.55 -18.74
N THR A 25 -34.60 33.23 -18.79
CA THR A 25 -34.85 32.39 -17.62
C THR A 25 -33.69 31.48 -17.37
N SER A 26 -33.40 31.21 -16.09
CA SER A 26 -32.30 30.31 -15.71
C SER A 26 -32.78 29.29 -14.70
N LYS A 27 -32.40 28.02 -14.91
CA LYS A 27 -32.68 26.91 -14.00
C LYS A 27 -31.45 26.10 -13.76
N ILE A 28 -31.12 25.91 -12.50
CA ILE A 28 -29.99 25.08 -12.07
C ILE A 28 -30.55 23.90 -11.30
N LYS A 29 -30.15 22.68 -11.69
CA LYS A 29 -30.47 21.46 -10.97
C LYS A 29 -29.16 20.92 -10.40
N LEU A 30 -29.08 20.81 -9.08
CA LEU A 30 -27.89 20.34 -8.35
C LEU A 30 -28.23 19.10 -7.55
N ASN A 31 -27.26 18.21 -7.44
CA ASN A 31 -27.25 17.16 -6.40
C ASN A 31 -26.27 17.51 -5.26
N LYS A 32 -26.24 16.66 -4.24
CA LYS A 32 -25.39 16.84 -3.06
C LYS A 32 -23.89 16.91 -3.36
N SER A 33 -23.41 16.30 -4.45
CA SER A 33 -22.01 16.28 -4.86
C SER A 33 -21.64 17.43 -5.82
N PHE A 34 -22.53 18.39 -6.01
CA PHE A 34 -22.39 19.47 -6.98
C PHE A 34 -22.23 18.96 -8.42
N SER A 35 -22.97 17.95 -8.82
CA SER A 35 -23.17 17.65 -10.24
C SER A 35 -24.57 18.03 -10.65
N GLY A 36 -24.76 18.37 -11.93
CA GLY A 36 -26.05 18.82 -12.39
C GLY A 36 -26.03 19.50 -13.73
N THR A 37 -27.04 20.35 -13.93
CA THR A 37 -27.22 21.12 -15.15
C THR A 37 -27.61 22.55 -14.84
N ARG A 38 -27.11 23.51 -15.62
CA ARG A 38 -27.62 24.88 -15.69
C ARG A 38 -28.23 25.09 -17.06
N THR A 39 -29.50 25.43 -17.09
CA THR A 39 -30.28 25.67 -18.32
C THR A 39 -30.65 27.14 -18.36
N MET A 40 -30.32 27.81 -19.46
CA MET A 40 -30.63 29.21 -19.74
C MET A 40 -31.51 29.24 -20.98
N SER A 41 -32.67 29.83 -20.88
CA SER A 41 -33.61 29.91 -22.01
C SER A 41 -33.90 31.37 -22.35
N CYS A 42 -33.59 31.74 -23.58
CA CYS A 42 -33.89 33.05 -24.15
C CYS A 42 -35.18 32.93 -24.94
N THR A 43 -36.18 33.72 -24.60
CA THR A 43 -37.49 33.75 -25.29
C THR A 43 -37.59 35.01 -26.13
N PHE A 44 -37.76 34.82 -27.43
CA PHE A 44 -37.95 35.89 -28.43
C PHE A 44 -39.37 35.92 -28.86
N SER A 45 -40.06 37.05 -28.63
CA SER A 45 -41.36 37.35 -29.23
C SER A 45 -41.18 37.94 -30.62
N SER A 46 -42.24 37.97 -31.43
CA SER A 46 -42.21 38.64 -32.73
C SER A 46 -41.87 40.14 -32.63
N ASN A 47 -42.22 40.80 -31.53
CA ASN A 47 -41.82 42.17 -31.23
C ASN A 47 -40.34 42.34 -30.93
N ASP A 48 -39.70 41.33 -30.33
CA ASP A 48 -38.28 41.39 -30.01
C ASP A 48 -37.41 41.34 -31.26
N PHE A 49 -37.83 40.55 -32.28
CA PHE A 49 -37.16 40.51 -33.58
C PHE A 49 -37.25 41.85 -34.31
N THR A 50 -38.32 42.63 -34.12
CA THR A 50 -38.48 43.96 -34.74
C THR A 50 -37.81 45.06 -33.94
N ARG A 51 -37.66 44.91 -32.63
CA ARG A 51 -37.24 45.98 -31.73
C ARG A 51 -35.75 45.88 -31.34
N PHE A 52 -35.22 44.69 -31.13
CA PHE A 52 -33.90 44.48 -30.59
C PHE A 52 -32.94 43.78 -31.56
N PHE A 53 -33.47 43.03 -32.52
CA PHE A 53 -32.71 42.23 -33.45
C PHE A 53 -32.91 42.67 -34.88
N GLN A 54 -31.85 43.16 -35.53
CA GLN A 54 -31.86 43.65 -36.91
C GLN A 54 -31.59 42.54 -37.92
N GLY A 55 -32.30 41.40 -37.81
CA GLY A 55 -32.12 40.24 -38.66
C GLY A 55 -33.32 39.30 -38.62
N THR A 56 -33.20 38.19 -39.30
CA THR A 56 -34.22 37.15 -39.37
C THR A 56 -33.96 36.05 -38.34
N GLU A 57 -34.94 35.20 -38.11
CA GLU A 57 -34.77 33.99 -37.30
C GLU A 57 -33.63 33.10 -37.83
N TYR A 58 -33.46 33.03 -39.15
CA TYR A 58 -32.36 32.28 -39.78
C TYR A 58 -31.00 32.85 -39.43
N ASP A 59 -30.85 34.17 -39.39
CA ASP A 59 -29.60 34.84 -38.99
C ASP A 59 -29.24 34.52 -37.54
N LEU A 60 -30.25 34.55 -36.64
CA LEU A 60 -30.04 34.19 -35.22
C LEU A 60 -29.60 32.71 -35.07
N ASP A 61 -30.24 31.79 -35.80
CA ASP A 61 -29.86 30.37 -35.80
C ASP A 61 -28.42 30.19 -36.27
N HIS A 62 -27.99 30.95 -37.28
CA HIS A 62 -26.65 30.91 -37.84
C HIS A 62 -25.63 31.44 -36.82
N VAL A 63 -25.89 32.60 -36.21
CA VAL A 63 -25.00 33.16 -35.16
C VAL A 63 -24.86 32.20 -33.99
N ILE A 64 -25.96 31.63 -33.51
CA ILE A 64 -25.92 30.66 -32.41
C ILE A 64 -25.09 29.45 -32.79
N LYS A 65 -25.32 28.89 -33.98
CA LYS A 65 -24.59 27.70 -34.43
C LYS A 65 -23.09 27.94 -34.52
N ASP A 66 -22.67 29.11 -35.01
CA ASP A 66 -21.27 29.42 -35.26
C ASP A 66 -20.51 29.90 -34.02
N SER A 67 -21.22 30.56 -33.09
CA SER A 67 -20.59 31.24 -31.94
C SER A 67 -20.85 30.57 -30.59
N CYS A 68 -21.74 29.54 -30.51
CA CYS A 68 -22.05 28.90 -29.24
C CYS A 68 -20.82 28.22 -28.63
N PRO A 69 -20.44 28.56 -27.39
CA PRO A 69 -19.33 27.89 -26.70
C PRO A 69 -19.51 26.37 -26.66
N SER A 70 -18.43 25.62 -26.90
CA SER A 70 -18.45 24.14 -26.93
C SER A 70 -18.89 23.49 -25.61
N GLN A 71 -18.84 24.24 -24.51
CA GLN A 71 -19.31 23.83 -23.18
C GLN A 71 -20.83 23.79 -23.07
N LEU A 72 -21.54 24.47 -23.98
CA LEU A 72 -23.00 24.54 -24.02
C LEU A 72 -23.55 23.61 -25.11
N SER A 73 -24.60 22.89 -24.78
CA SER A 73 -25.50 22.33 -25.80
C SER A 73 -26.69 23.24 -25.94
N TRP A 74 -27.23 23.38 -27.16
CA TRP A 74 -28.40 24.19 -27.36
C TRP A 74 -29.51 23.49 -28.18
N GLN A 75 -30.75 23.94 -27.97
CA GLN A 75 -31.93 23.48 -28.71
C GLN A 75 -32.87 24.64 -28.88
N LYS A 76 -33.64 24.59 -29.99
CA LYS A 76 -34.70 25.55 -30.35
C LYS A 76 -36.06 24.88 -30.18
N SER A 77 -37.00 25.63 -29.67
CA SER A 77 -38.43 25.24 -29.59
C SER A 77 -39.31 26.46 -29.84
N GLU A 78 -40.57 26.22 -30.10
CA GLU A 78 -41.58 27.25 -30.26
C GLU A 78 -42.76 26.98 -29.32
N LYS A 79 -43.21 28.03 -28.65
CA LYS A 79 -44.36 27.97 -27.77
C LYS A 79 -45.15 29.30 -27.84
N ASP A 80 -46.46 29.22 -28.07
CA ASP A 80 -47.37 30.38 -28.13
C ASP A 80 -46.88 31.48 -29.09
N GLY A 81 -46.29 31.09 -30.24
CA GLY A 81 -45.73 32.00 -31.25
C GLY A 81 -44.40 32.63 -30.86
N GLN A 82 -43.82 32.26 -29.73
CA GLN A 82 -42.51 32.71 -29.30
C GLN A 82 -41.43 31.67 -29.60
N LYS A 83 -40.25 32.13 -30.03
CA LYS A 83 -39.08 31.27 -30.25
C LYS A 83 -38.24 31.17 -28.98
N ILE A 84 -37.96 29.97 -28.54
CA ILE A 84 -37.24 29.71 -27.31
C ILE A 84 -35.92 28.98 -27.65
N TYR A 85 -34.81 29.64 -27.35
CA TYR A 85 -33.46 29.04 -27.45
C TYR A 85 -33.00 28.67 -26.08
N THR A 86 -32.75 27.38 -25.88
CA THR A 86 -32.37 26.84 -24.58
C THR A 86 -30.93 26.34 -24.64
N PHE A 87 -30.07 26.89 -23.79
CA PHE A 87 -28.64 26.55 -23.64
C PHE A 87 -28.44 25.77 -22.34
N THR A 88 -27.77 24.63 -22.43
CA THR A 88 -27.58 23.76 -21.28
C THR A 88 -26.10 23.52 -21.04
N LEU A 89 -25.64 23.86 -19.83
CA LEU A 89 -24.32 23.54 -19.27
C LEU A 89 -24.46 22.34 -18.33
N THR A 90 -23.88 21.20 -18.70
CA THR A 90 -23.88 19.99 -17.88
C THR A 90 -22.54 19.87 -17.18
N PHE A 91 -22.53 19.51 -15.89
CA PHE A 91 -21.32 19.39 -15.10
C PHE A 91 -21.39 18.23 -14.11
N SER A 92 -20.22 17.61 -13.88
CA SER A 92 -20.05 16.41 -13.04
C SER A 92 -19.53 16.72 -11.63
N SER A 93 -18.97 17.92 -11.41
CA SER A 93 -18.40 18.37 -10.15
C SER A 93 -18.28 19.89 -10.09
N LEU A 94 -18.02 20.44 -8.90
CA LEU A 94 -17.70 21.86 -8.72
C LEU A 94 -16.48 22.30 -9.56
N LYS A 95 -15.46 21.44 -9.66
CA LYS A 95 -14.27 21.73 -10.47
C LYS A 95 -14.65 21.82 -11.97
N ASP A 96 -15.34 20.83 -12.48
CA ASP A 96 -15.81 20.78 -13.88
C ASP A 96 -16.69 21.99 -14.20
N TYR A 97 -17.57 22.37 -13.27
CA TYR A 97 -18.40 23.57 -13.46
C TYR A 97 -17.56 24.86 -13.52
N LYS A 98 -16.58 25.03 -12.64
CA LYS A 98 -15.68 26.19 -12.65
C LYS A 98 -14.91 26.30 -13.97
N GLU A 99 -14.31 25.20 -14.41
CA GLU A 99 -13.54 25.16 -15.67
C GLU A 99 -14.41 25.50 -16.89
N LYS A 100 -15.63 24.97 -16.95
CA LYS A 100 -16.58 25.26 -18.03
C LYS A 100 -17.11 26.71 -17.98
N ALA A 101 -17.43 27.19 -16.78
CA ALA A 101 -17.87 28.55 -16.60
C ALA A 101 -16.77 29.57 -16.95
N GLU A 102 -15.53 29.32 -16.54
CA GLU A 102 -14.35 30.13 -16.87
C GLU A 102 -14.14 30.24 -18.39
N ALA A 103 -14.28 29.11 -19.10
CA ALA A 103 -14.17 29.08 -20.57
C ALA A 103 -15.24 29.87 -21.28
N ILE A 104 -16.46 30.02 -20.69
CA ILE A 104 -17.55 30.83 -21.26
C ILE A 104 -17.37 32.31 -20.86
N LEU A 105 -17.02 32.59 -19.61
CA LEU A 105 -16.94 33.94 -19.04
C LEU A 105 -15.67 34.69 -19.44
N ASN A 106 -14.59 33.98 -19.84
CA ASN A 106 -13.24 34.52 -20.07
C ASN A 106 -12.59 35.16 -18.82
N PHE A 107 -13.08 34.78 -17.62
CA PHE A 107 -12.45 35.13 -16.34
C PHE A 107 -12.72 34.02 -15.33
N ALA A 108 -11.85 33.90 -14.31
CA ALA A 108 -11.97 32.89 -13.27
C ALA A 108 -13.18 33.17 -12.34
N PRO A 109 -14.21 32.30 -12.31
CA PRO A 109 -15.39 32.53 -11.48
C PRO A 109 -15.12 32.16 -10.02
N GLU A 110 -15.65 32.97 -9.10
CA GLU A 110 -15.68 32.66 -7.69
C GLU A 110 -16.98 31.91 -7.36
N ILE A 111 -16.84 30.63 -7.05
CA ILE A 111 -17.97 29.77 -6.70
C ILE A 111 -17.69 29.12 -5.35
N THR A 112 -18.59 29.34 -4.40
CA THR A 112 -18.57 28.71 -3.08
C THR A 112 -19.69 27.67 -3.02
N TYR A 113 -19.34 26.44 -2.68
CA TYR A 113 -20.29 25.39 -2.38
C TYR A 113 -19.85 24.59 -1.15
N GLN A 114 -20.77 24.41 -0.22
CA GLN A 114 -20.64 23.49 0.90
C GLN A 114 -21.97 22.78 1.10
N TYR A 115 -21.91 21.48 1.33
CA TYR A 115 -23.05 20.66 1.71
C TYR A 115 -22.74 19.92 3.02
N GLY A 116 -23.69 19.85 3.90
CA GLY A 116 -23.62 19.10 5.15
C GLY A 116 -24.89 18.30 5.41
N ASP A 117 -24.72 17.03 5.76
CA ASP A 117 -25.80 16.13 6.15
C ASP A 117 -25.53 15.44 7.50
N SER A 118 -24.54 15.92 8.23
CA SER A 118 -24.25 15.47 9.57
C SER A 118 -25.17 16.13 10.60
N PRO A 119 -25.34 15.57 11.79
CA PRO A 119 -26.13 16.21 12.84
C PRO A 119 -25.54 17.53 13.35
N PHE A 120 -24.30 17.84 12.99
CA PHE A 120 -23.59 19.06 13.40
C PHE A 120 -23.49 20.11 12.29
N VAL A 121 -23.62 19.70 11.04
CA VAL A 121 -23.59 20.59 9.88
C VAL A 121 -24.68 20.12 8.90
N GLN A 122 -25.73 20.91 8.74
CA GLN A 122 -26.88 20.57 7.91
C GLN A 122 -27.20 21.67 6.93
N GLY A 123 -27.63 21.28 5.72
CA GLY A 123 -27.99 22.23 4.69
C GLY A 123 -26.88 22.46 3.68
N PHE A 124 -26.94 23.59 2.99
CA PHE A 124 -25.90 23.92 2.00
C PHE A 124 -25.70 25.43 1.87
N ILE A 125 -24.53 25.78 1.35
CA ILE A 125 -24.19 27.12 0.87
C ILE A 125 -23.91 26.99 -0.61
N TYR A 126 -24.51 27.89 -1.42
CA TYR A 126 -24.19 28.03 -2.82
C TYR A 126 -24.14 29.52 -3.20
N LYS A 127 -22.99 29.99 -3.64
CA LYS A 127 -22.78 31.38 -4.05
C LYS A 127 -21.98 31.44 -5.34
N GLU A 128 -22.35 32.39 -6.21
CA GLU A 128 -21.62 32.74 -7.42
C GLU A 128 -21.41 34.24 -7.49
N ASN A 129 -20.28 34.69 -8.04
CA ASN A 129 -20.00 36.09 -8.29
C ASN A 129 -20.43 36.57 -9.67
N PHE A 130 -21.03 35.71 -10.46
CA PHE A 130 -21.56 35.98 -11.80
C PHE A 130 -23.03 35.58 -11.91
N SER A 131 -23.70 36.05 -12.99
CA SER A 131 -25.11 35.80 -13.28
C SER A 131 -25.29 34.93 -14.54
N SER A 132 -26.54 34.60 -14.85
CA SER A 132 -26.85 33.93 -16.11
C SER A 132 -26.74 34.87 -17.31
N LYS A 133 -26.86 36.19 -17.11
CA LYS A 133 -26.59 37.20 -18.15
C LYS A 133 -25.10 37.15 -18.55
N ASP A 134 -24.19 37.06 -17.56
CA ASP A 134 -22.76 36.98 -17.84
C ASP A 134 -22.44 35.73 -18.67
N LEU A 135 -23.04 34.58 -18.34
CA LEU A 135 -22.89 33.36 -19.13
C LEU A 135 -23.48 33.42 -20.55
N MET A 136 -24.36 34.39 -20.82
CA MET A 136 -24.95 34.63 -22.15
C MET A 136 -24.31 35.81 -22.89
N ALA A 137 -23.25 36.43 -22.30
CA ALA A 137 -22.56 37.58 -22.90
C ALA A 137 -21.94 37.25 -24.29
N TRP A 138 -21.55 36.00 -24.51
CA TRP A 138 -21.00 35.55 -25.78
C TRP A 138 -22.01 35.74 -26.93
N LEU A 139 -23.31 35.47 -26.68
CA LEU A 139 -24.33 35.65 -27.70
C LEU A 139 -24.56 37.12 -28.01
N TYR A 140 -24.57 38.00 -26.98
CA TYR A 140 -24.63 39.42 -27.21
C TYR A 140 -23.44 39.91 -28.05
N THR A 141 -22.22 39.49 -27.69
CA THR A 141 -21.00 39.85 -28.40
C THR A 141 -21.06 39.43 -29.87
N ALA A 142 -21.44 38.17 -30.12
CA ALA A 142 -21.58 37.64 -31.50
C ALA A 142 -22.63 38.37 -32.33
N LEU A 143 -23.79 38.73 -31.73
CA LEU A 143 -24.83 39.49 -32.38
C LEU A 143 -24.40 40.92 -32.68
N TYR A 144 -23.66 41.56 -31.75
CA TYR A 144 -23.14 42.92 -31.93
C TYR A 144 -22.06 42.97 -33.01
N GLU A 145 -21.12 42.05 -33.04
CA GLU A 145 -20.05 41.99 -34.05
C GLU A 145 -20.61 41.82 -35.46
N GLN A 146 -21.72 41.06 -35.59
CA GLN A 146 -22.40 40.85 -36.87
C GLN A 146 -23.44 41.95 -37.18
N LYS A 147 -23.54 43.01 -36.33
CA LYS A 147 -24.43 44.16 -36.47
C LYS A 147 -25.94 43.80 -36.46
N TYR A 148 -26.29 42.73 -35.77
CA TYR A 148 -27.72 42.37 -35.56
C TYR A 148 -28.32 43.04 -34.32
N VAL A 149 -27.50 43.59 -33.42
CA VAL A 149 -27.94 44.39 -32.28
C VAL A 149 -27.10 45.65 -32.16
N ASP A 150 -27.69 46.72 -31.63
CA ASP A 150 -26.99 47.94 -31.36
C ASP A 150 -26.06 47.81 -30.12
N LYS A 151 -25.18 48.79 -29.93
CA LYS A 151 -24.30 48.89 -28.79
C LYS A 151 -25.10 49.11 -27.49
N GLN A 152 -25.56 48.03 -26.90
CA GLN A 152 -26.25 48.01 -25.62
C GLN A 152 -25.38 47.31 -24.59
N SER A 153 -25.66 47.49 -23.30
CA SER A 153 -25.05 46.62 -22.29
C SER A 153 -25.69 45.23 -22.29
N VAL A 154 -24.95 44.22 -21.85
CA VAL A 154 -25.50 42.85 -21.67
C VAL A 154 -26.72 42.88 -20.74
N ASP A 155 -26.73 43.78 -19.77
CA ASP A 155 -27.84 43.96 -18.82
C ASP A 155 -29.09 44.54 -19.44
N GLU A 156 -28.98 45.35 -20.50
CA GLU A 156 -30.10 45.91 -21.21
C GLU A 156 -30.73 44.95 -22.21
N LEU A 157 -29.91 44.10 -22.82
CA LEU A 157 -30.43 43.11 -23.79
C LEU A 157 -31.20 41.99 -23.09
N TRP A 158 -30.66 41.50 -21.95
CA TRP A 158 -31.26 40.37 -21.25
C TRP A 158 -32.13 40.80 -20.07
N ASN A 159 -33.43 40.55 -20.16
CA ASN A 159 -34.35 40.69 -19.04
C ASN A 159 -34.40 39.38 -18.25
N LEU A 160 -33.43 39.23 -17.29
CA LEU A 160 -33.41 38.05 -16.41
C LEU A 160 -34.52 38.17 -15.37
N LYS A 161 -35.50 37.29 -15.47
CA LYS A 161 -36.63 37.24 -14.53
C LYS A 161 -36.19 36.76 -13.18
N LYS A 162 -35.74 35.52 -13.14
CA LYS A 162 -35.23 34.86 -11.92
C LYS A 162 -34.36 33.68 -12.29
N THR A 163 -33.44 33.36 -11.44
CA THR A 163 -32.71 32.08 -11.47
C THR A 163 -33.30 31.12 -10.44
N THR A 164 -33.76 29.99 -10.91
CA THR A 164 -34.30 28.91 -10.07
C THR A 164 -33.22 27.87 -9.79
N VAL A 165 -32.92 27.62 -8.52
CA VAL A 165 -31.97 26.60 -8.09
C VAL A 165 -32.74 25.47 -7.43
N SER A 166 -32.76 24.31 -8.09
CA SER A 166 -33.36 23.08 -7.55
C SER A 166 -32.30 22.19 -6.91
N PHE A 167 -32.48 21.91 -5.65
CA PHE A 167 -31.65 21.00 -4.85
C PHE A 167 -32.56 19.88 -4.33
N PRO A 168 -32.09 18.64 -4.07
CA PRO A 168 -32.98 17.57 -3.61
C PRO A 168 -33.86 17.97 -2.44
N GLY A 169 -35.18 18.00 -2.70
CA GLY A 169 -36.20 18.33 -1.72
C GLY A 169 -36.54 19.81 -1.56
N LYS A 170 -35.84 20.75 -2.20
CA LYS A 170 -36.09 22.19 -2.13
C LYS A 170 -35.80 22.91 -3.45
N THR A 171 -36.50 24.00 -3.67
CA THR A 171 -36.25 24.92 -4.78
C THR A 171 -36.14 26.34 -4.25
N TYR A 172 -35.14 27.08 -4.76
CA TYR A 172 -34.84 28.45 -4.38
C TYR A 172 -34.97 29.35 -5.61
N GLU A 173 -35.45 30.55 -5.42
CA GLU A 173 -35.42 31.59 -6.43
C GLU A 173 -34.47 32.68 -6.02
N THR A 174 -33.58 33.08 -6.92
CA THR A 174 -32.65 34.19 -6.74
C THR A 174 -32.87 35.20 -7.90
N GLU A 175 -32.56 36.44 -7.66
CA GLU A 175 -32.69 37.47 -8.71
C GLU A 175 -31.56 37.34 -9.72
N ASP A 176 -30.44 38.03 -9.53
CA ASP A 176 -29.34 38.07 -10.49
C ASP A 176 -28.24 37.03 -10.11
N LYS A 177 -27.49 37.31 -9.08
CA LYS A 177 -26.41 36.41 -8.60
C LYS A 177 -26.93 35.43 -7.56
N ILE A 178 -26.42 34.21 -7.61
CA ILE A 178 -26.83 33.19 -6.65
C ILE A 178 -26.14 33.44 -5.31
N SER A 179 -26.94 33.54 -4.25
CA SER A 179 -26.47 33.62 -2.88
C SER A 179 -27.43 32.90 -1.93
N ILE A 180 -27.24 31.60 -1.81
CA ILE A 180 -28.07 30.74 -0.95
C ILE A 180 -27.23 30.31 0.25
N ASN A 181 -27.76 30.52 1.46
CA ASN A 181 -27.11 30.06 2.68
C ASN A 181 -28.18 29.46 3.62
N GLU A 182 -28.31 28.16 3.55
CA GLU A 182 -29.22 27.34 4.37
C GLU A 182 -28.45 26.48 5.39
N MET A 183 -27.17 26.80 5.60
CA MET A 183 -26.34 26.02 6.48
C MET A 183 -26.68 26.27 7.95
N GLN A 184 -26.93 25.20 8.66
CA GLN A 184 -27.14 25.19 10.11
C GLN A 184 -25.99 24.44 10.77
N TYR A 185 -25.49 25.01 11.85
CA TYR A 185 -24.36 24.48 12.62
C TYR A 185 -24.81 24.21 14.05
N ALA A 186 -24.47 23.00 14.54
CA ALA A 186 -24.61 22.64 15.95
C ALA A 186 -23.23 22.41 16.54
N GLU A 187 -23.01 22.82 17.76
CA GLU A 187 -21.74 22.74 18.43
C GLU A 187 -21.33 21.29 18.70
N LEU A 188 -20.09 20.94 18.38
CA LEU A 188 -19.40 19.73 18.77
C LEU A 188 -18.11 20.15 19.48
N SER A 189 -17.95 19.79 20.76
CA SER A 189 -16.85 20.30 21.58
C SER A 189 -15.50 19.70 21.21
N SER A 190 -15.45 18.38 20.99
CA SER A 190 -14.22 17.68 20.58
C SER A 190 -14.52 16.27 20.07
N ILE A 191 -13.52 15.71 19.40
CA ILE A 191 -13.55 14.31 18.94
C ILE A 191 -12.30 13.60 19.46
N LYS A 192 -12.48 12.38 19.99
CA LYS A 192 -11.38 11.50 20.34
C LYS A 192 -11.43 10.23 19.51
N ILE A 193 -10.31 9.85 18.91
CA ILE A 193 -10.15 8.64 18.09
C ILE A 193 -9.03 7.80 18.68
N ASP A 194 -9.39 6.66 19.24
CA ASP A 194 -8.45 5.69 19.76
C ASP A 194 -8.42 4.47 18.82
N THR A 195 -7.23 4.12 18.32
CA THR A 195 -7.03 2.96 17.44
C THR A 195 -6.02 2.02 18.08
N GLU A 196 -6.36 0.75 18.19
CA GLU A 196 -5.49 -0.27 18.79
C GLU A 196 -5.37 -1.50 17.90
N THR A 197 -4.21 -2.14 17.95
CA THR A 197 -3.98 -3.46 17.37
C THR A 197 -4.21 -4.50 18.45
N GLU A 198 -5.23 -5.32 18.29
CA GLU A 198 -5.56 -6.37 19.24
C GLU A 198 -4.62 -7.57 19.16
N LYS A 199 -4.59 -8.42 20.20
CA LYS A 199 -3.74 -9.61 20.27
C LYS A 199 -3.93 -10.59 19.09
N ASN A 200 -5.14 -10.69 18.55
CA ASN A 200 -5.46 -11.51 17.37
C ASN A 200 -5.02 -10.87 16.04
N GLY A 201 -4.52 -9.62 16.08
CA GLY A 201 -4.08 -8.84 14.90
C GLY A 201 -5.20 -8.05 14.22
N GLN A 202 -6.40 -8.06 14.79
CA GLN A 202 -7.45 -7.14 14.37
C GLN A 202 -7.12 -5.73 14.83
N LEU A 203 -7.64 -4.77 14.08
CA LEU A 203 -7.61 -3.36 14.46
C LEU A 203 -8.95 -2.99 15.05
N SER A 204 -8.94 -2.39 16.23
CA SER A 204 -10.14 -1.83 16.86
C SER A 204 -10.05 -0.32 16.88
N ARG A 205 -11.19 0.33 16.72
CA ARG A 205 -11.32 1.79 16.77
C ARG A 205 -12.46 2.19 17.67
N LYS A 206 -12.19 3.18 18.51
CA LYS A 206 -13.18 3.86 19.34
C LYS A 206 -13.20 5.34 18.97
N ILE A 207 -14.36 5.86 18.59
CA ILE A 207 -14.55 7.27 18.27
C ILE A 207 -15.52 7.84 19.31
N ALA A 208 -15.10 8.86 20.03
CA ALA A 208 -15.89 9.53 21.04
C ALA A 208 -16.15 10.98 20.62
N PHE A 209 -17.43 11.35 20.52
CA PHE A 209 -17.93 12.69 20.23
C PHE A 209 -18.37 13.34 21.54
N TYR A 210 -17.76 14.46 21.90
CA TYR A 210 -18.09 15.23 23.08
C TYR A 210 -19.14 16.29 22.71
N ILE A 211 -20.40 16.05 23.04
CA ILE A 211 -21.55 16.79 22.56
C ILE A 211 -22.11 17.65 23.71
N PRO A 212 -22.13 18.99 23.56
CA PRO A 212 -22.68 19.89 24.59
C PRO A 212 -24.19 19.64 24.82
N LYS A 213 -24.66 19.94 26.03
CA LYS A 213 -26.07 19.80 26.38
C LYS A 213 -26.97 20.59 25.43
N LYS A 214 -26.62 21.84 25.08
CA LYS A 214 -27.39 22.68 24.15
C LYS A 214 -27.61 21.99 22.79
N THR A 215 -26.58 21.33 22.27
CA THR A 215 -26.69 20.60 20.98
C THR A 215 -27.58 19.37 21.13
N LEU A 216 -27.48 18.65 22.25
CA LEU A 216 -28.33 17.49 22.51
C LEU A 216 -29.80 17.89 22.62
N ASP A 217 -30.10 18.95 23.36
CA ASP A 217 -31.47 19.42 23.54
C ASP A 217 -32.14 19.81 22.21
N GLN A 218 -31.34 20.36 21.26
CA GLN A 218 -31.82 20.79 19.95
C GLN A 218 -31.83 19.69 18.89
N ASN A 219 -30.89 18.74 18.93
CA ASN A 219 -30.61 17.81 17.83
C ASN A 219 -30.55 16.34 18.22
N SER A 220 -31.00 15.94 19.43
CA SER A 220 -30.87 14.54 19.89
C SER A 220 -31.48 13.52 18.94
N GLY A 221 -32.66 13.79 18.38
CA GLY A 221 -33.30 12.92 17.40
C GLY A 221 -32.51 12.77 16.09
N LYS A 222 -31.93 13.85 15.61
CA LYS A 222 -31.08 13.82 14.39
C LYS A 222 -29.77 13.08 14.64
N ILE A 223 -29.15 13.28 15.81
CA ILE A 223 -27.93 12.58 16.22
C ILE A 223 -28.21 11.09 16.29
N GLN A 224 -29.31 10.70 16.91
CA GLN A 224 -29.69 9.29 17.04
C GLN A 224 -29.99 8.65 15.68
N SER A 225 -30.70 9.33 14.80
CA SER A 225 -30.98 8.85 13.44
C SER A 225 -29.71 8.67 12.62
N TYR A 226 -28.77 9.61 12.72
CA TYR A 226 -27.50 9.56 11.97
C TYR A 226 -26.63 8.36 12.36
N PHE A 227 -26.57 8.03 13.65
CA PHE A 227 -25.79 6.90 14.16
C PHE A 227 -26.61 5.64 14.44
N GLY A 228 -27.94 5.65 14.22
CA GLY A 228 -28.92 4.70 14.73
C GLY A 228 -28.66 3.21 14.45
N ASN A 229 -28.07 2.89 13.29
CA ASN A 229 -27.74 1.50 12.93
C ASN A 229 -26.34 1.05 13.40
N LYS A 230 -25.61 1.89 14.10
CA LYS A 230 -24.27 1.61 14.58
C LYS A 230 -24.30 1.30 16.09
N LYS A 231 -23.39 0.44 16.55
CA LYS A 231 -23.24 0.15 17.97
C LYS A 231 -22.72 1.40 18.70
N ILE A 232 -23.64 2.18 19.28
CA ILE A 232 -23.34 3.40 20.04
C ILE A 232 -23.52 3.17 21.54
N THR A 233 -22.71 3.86 22.34
CA THR A 233 -22.88 3.97 23.79
C THR A 233 -22.84 5.42 24.21
N TRP A 234 -23.63 5.74 25.22
CA TRP A 234 -23.70 7.07 25.81
C TRP A 234 -23.11 7.06 27.22
N SER A 235 -22.34 8.08 27.53
CA SER A 235 -21.86 8.33 28.88
C SER A 235 -22.00 9.81 29.25
N ASN A 236 -22.08 10.11 30.55
CA ASN A 236 -22.16 11.49 30.98
C ASN A 236 -20.81 12.19 30.88
N TRP A 237 -20.87 13.44 30.55
CA TRP A 237 -19.74 14.37 30.54
C TRP A 237 -20.17 15.69 31.18
N LYS A 238 -19.26 16.40 31.84
CA LYS A 238 -19.54 17.60 32.66
C LYS A 238 -20.49 18.60 31.97
N ASN A 239 -20.29 18.85 30.67
CA ASN A 239 -21.02 19.86 29.90
C ASN A 239 -22.01 19.23 28.88
N GLY A 240 -22.32 17.93 28.98
CA GLY A 240 -23.19 17.25 28.04
C GLY A 240 -23.07 15.73 28.11
N LYS A 241 -22.98 15.08 26.95
CA LYS A 241 -22.78 13.62 26.85
C LYS A 241 -21.68 13.28 25.87
N ILE A 242 -21.09 12.11 26.05
CA ILE A 242 -20.15 11.50 25.11
C ILE A 242 -20.90 10.40 24.37
N LEU A 243 -20.98 10.52 23.08
CA LEU A 243 -21.39 9.45 22.17
C LEU A 243 -20.16 8.69 21.72
N THR A 244 -20.13 7.38 21.95
CA THR A 244 -19.01 6.54 21.59
C THR A 244 -19.44 5.48 20.58
N LEU A 245 -18.69 5.38 19.48
CA LEU A 245 -18.75 4.33 18.49
C LEU A 245 -17.54 3.41 18.65
N SER A 246 -17.76 2.09 18.62
CA SER A 246 -16.68 1.11 18.69
C SER A 246 -16.89 0.06 17.61
N PHE A 247 -15.84 -0.21 16.83
CA PHE A 247 -15.85 -1.20 15.77
C PHE A 247 -14.43 -1.73 15.51
N SER A 248 -14.36 -2.90 14.91
CA SER A 248 -13.11 -3.55 14.55
C SER A 248 -13.08 -3.94 13.08
N SER A 249 -11.90 -4.22 12.59
CA SER A 249 -11.65 -4.65 11.22
C SER A 249 -10.40 -5.52 11.13
N ASP A 250 -10.39 -6.38 10.15
CA ASP A 250 -9.24 -7.23 9.87
C ASP A 250 -8.09 -6.50 9.19
N ASN A 251 -8.33 -5.34 8.60
CA ASN A 251 -7.31 -4.53 7.96
C ASN A 251 -7.59 -3.03 8.13
N PHE A 252 -6.54 -2.22 7.95
CA PHE A 252 -6.63 -0.78 8.17
C PHE A 252 -7.43 -0.06 7.07
N THR A 253 -7.40 -0.56 5.85
CA THR A 253 -8.18 0.03 4.74
C THR A 253 -9.69 -0.07 5.01
N ASP A 254 -10.16 -1.22 5.49
CA ASP A 254 -11.56 -1.41 5.89
C ASP A 254 -11.91 -0.56 7.14
N LEU A 255 -11.00 -0.48 8.12
CA LEU A 255 -11.19 0.37 9.29
C LEU A 255 -11.34 1.86 8.91
N ALA A 256 -10.49 2.34 8.00
CA ALA A 256 -10.56 3.70 7.47
C ALA A 256 -11.83 3.91 6.63
N ALA A 257 -12.27 2.91 5.86
CA ALA A 257 -13.52 2.97 5.10
C ALA A 257 -14.74 3.11 6.02
N LYS A 258 -14.82 2.30 7.09
CA LYS A 258 -15.88 2.43 8.12
C LYS A 258 -15.86 3.80 8.81
N THR A 259 -14.66 4.34 9.05
CA THR A 259 -14.51 5.69 9.62
C THR A 259 -14.98 6.76 8.62
N ARG A 260 -14.63 6.62 7.34
CA ARG A 260 -15.07 7.50 6.26
C ARG A 260 -16.60 7.58 6.15
N GLU A 261 -17.29 6.46 6.33
CA GLU A 261 -18.75 6.43 6.35
C GLU A 261 -19.34 7.22 7.52
N ILE A 262 -18.69 7.21 8.69
CA ILE A 262 -19.14 7.95 9.88
C ILE A 262 -19.03 9.46 9.64
N PHE A 263 -17.92 9.90 9.02
CA PHE A 263 -17.66 11.31 8.76
C PHE A 263 -18.14 11.80 7.38
N HIS A 264 -18.71 10.90 6.56
CA HIS A 264 -19.15 11.18 5.17
C HIS A 264 -18.05 11.88 4.35
N SER A 265 -16.80 11.56 4.58
CA SER A 265 -15.65 12.19 3.94
C SER A 265 -15.03 11.30 2.86
N LYS A 266 -14.99 11.79 1.62
CA LYS A 266 -14.30 11.11 0.52
C LYS A 266 -12.77 11.13 0.67
N GLN A 267 -12.23 12.08 1.45
CA GLN A 267 -10.80 12.26 1.67
C GLN A 267 -10.24 11.40 2.81
N TRP A 268 -11.11 10.74 3.59
CA TRP A 268 -10.67 9.85 4.68
C TRP A 268 -10.08 8.56 4.13
N VAL A 269 -8.76 8.47 4.12
CA VAL A 269 -8.00 7.32 3.65
C VAL A 269 -6.94 6.92 4.66
N GLY A 270 -6.63 5.63 4.72
CA GLY A 270 -5.63 5.14 5.65
C GLY A 270 -4.91 3.91 5.13
N THR A 271 -3.62 3.81 5.52
CA THR A 271 -2.76 2.68 5.23
C THR A 271 -2.01 2.23 6.47
N TYR A 272 -1.81 0.92 6.57
CA TYR A 272 -0.98 0.31 7.59
C TYR A 272 -0.15 -0.79 6.96
N SER A 273 1.15 -0.69 7.06
CA SER A 273 2.09 -1.66 6.51
C SER A 273 3.02 -2.20 7.59
N VAL A 274 3.42 -3.45 7.41
CA VAL A 274 4.43 -4.12 8.22
C VAL A 274 5.47 -4.67 7.26
N GLN A 275 6.71 -4.24 7.42
CA GLN A 275 7.85 -4.67 6.60
C GLN A 275 8.91 -5.29 7.49
N TYR A 276 9.25 -6.55 7.21
CA TYR A 276 10.36 -7.22 7.89
C TYR A 276 11.68 -6.75 7.31
N LYS A 277 12.67 -6.55 8.19
CA LYS A 277 13.99 -6.12 7.77
C LYS A 277 14.72 -7.25 7.04
N SER A 278 15.31 -6.93 5.91
CA SER A 278 16.20 -7.86 5.21
C SER A 278 17.37 -8.23 6.12
N GLY A 279 17.65 -9.52 6.24
CA GLY A 279 18.73 -10.03 7.09
C GLY A 279 18.43 -10.07 8.60
N ASN A 280 17.21 -9.66 9.01
CA ASN A 280 16.73 -9.82 10.39
C ASN A 280 15.20 -10.01 10.40
N PRO A 281 14.70 -11.22 10.17
CA PRO A 281 13.27 -11.49 10.06
C PRO A 281 12.49 -11.26 11.37
N PHE A 282 13.17 -11.18 12.51
CA PHE A 282 12.54 -10.88 13.80
C PHE A 282 12.43 -9.38 14.09
N SER A 283 12.99 -8.53 13.24
CA SER A 283 12.85 -7.08 13.31
C SER A 283 11.97 -6.60 12.17
N PHE A 284 10.97 -5.80 12.49
CA PHE A 284 10.08 -5.25 11.49
C PHE A 284 9.75 -3.80 11.78
N ASP A 285 9.56 -3.05 10.70
CA ASP A 285 9.04 -1.71 10.74
C ASP A 285 7.54 -1.75 10.45
N TYR A 286 6.77 -1.00 11.20
CA TYR A 286 5.41 -0.71 10.83
C TYR A 286 5.23 0.78 10.60
N GLU A 287 4.44 1.07 9.59
CA GLU A 287 4.08 2.42 9.20
C GLU A 287 2.55 2.55 9.21
N TYR A 288 2.09 3.60 9.84
CA TYR A 288 0.70 4.00 9.90
C TYR A 288 0.56 5.38 9.29
N LYS A 289 -0.32 5.51 8.29
CA LYS A 289 -0.70 6.79 7.70
C LYS A 289 -2.21 6.87 7.63
N GLU A 290 -2.78 8.01 8.02
CA GLU A 290 -4.21 8.26 7.90
C GLU A 290 -4.48 9.74 7.63
N SER A 291 -5.27 10.02 6.60
CA SER A 291 -5.76 11.37 6.30
C SER A 291 -7.12 11.55 6.97
N LEU A 292 -7.18 12.45 7.94
CA LEU A 292 -8.39 12.82 8.66
C LEU A 292 -9.07 14.00 7.96
N ASP A 293 -10.40 13.97 7.90
CA ASP A 293 -11.20 15.06 7.36
C ASP A 293 -12.52 15.19 8.15
N PHE A 294 -12.67 16.29 8.84
CA PHE A 294 -13.83 16.63 9.67
C PHE A 294 -14.74 17.70 9.03
N SER A 295 -14.55 17.99 7.75
CA SER A 295 -15.24 19.08 7.04
C SER A 295 -16.76 19.01 7.16
N ASN A 296 -17.33 17.81 7.23
CA ASN A 296 -18.77 17.60 7.36
C ASN A 296 -19.31 17.72 8.81
N PHE A 297 -18.43 18.01 9.77
CA PHE A 297 -18.78 18.14 11.19
C PHE A 297 -18.54 19.54 11.75
N ILE A 298 -17.97 20.44 10.95
CA ILE A 298 -17.58 21.81 11.35
C ILE A 298 -17.92 22.83 10.26
N GLN A 299 -17.89 24.09 10.63
CA GLN A 299 -18.04 25.20 9.67
C GLN A 299 -16.90 25.21 8.62
N GLN A 300 -17.15 25.84 7.47
CA GLN A 300 -16.23 25.84 6.33
C GLN A 300 -14.79 26.26 6.70
N ASN A 301 -14.66 27.31 7.51
CA ASN A 301 -13.36 27.83 7.99
C ASN A 301 -13.07 27.46 9.44
N GLY A 302 -13.86 26.54 10.01
CA GLY A 302 -13.73 26.11 11.38
C GLY A 302 -12.69 25.02 11.58
N THR A 303 -12.33 24.81 12.83
CA THR A 303 -11.56 23.65 13.31
C THR A 303 -12.24 23.07 14.53
N ILE A 304 -11.92 21.81 14.84
CA ILE A 304 -12.42 21.12 16.05
C ILE A 304 -11.25 20.52 16.83
N PRO A 305 -11.25 20.57 18.16
CA PRO A 305 -10.27 19.87 18.97
C PRO A 305 -10.38 18.37 18.73
N VAL A 306 -9.28 17.76 18.31
CA VAL A 306 -9.18 16.31 18.01
C VAL A 306 -7.99 15.71 18.72
N THR A 307 -8.25 14.61 19.44
CA THR A 307 -7.20 13.76 20.00
C THR A 307 -7.21 12.43 19.28
N CYS A 308 -6.06 12.03 18.69
CA CYS A 308 -5.91 10.72 18.08
C CYS A 308 -4.81 9.94 18.77
N THR A 309 -5.09 8.67 19.09
CA THR A 309 -4.08 7.72 19.58
C THR A 309 -4.00 6.49 18.68
N PHE A 310 -2.79 5.92 18.60
CA PHE A 310 -2.56 4.62 17.99
C PHE A 310 -1.72 3.75 18.93
N ASN A 311 -2.27 2.62 19.36
CA ASN A 311 -1.65 1.74 20.37
C ASN A 311 -1.25 2.54 21.64
N LYS A 312 -2.18 3.36 22.14
CA LYS A 312 -2.01 4.26 23.32
C LYS A 312 -1.01 5.40 23.11
N ARG A 313 -0.30 5.46 21.98
CA ARG A 313 0.57 6.59 21.66
C ARG A 313 -0.24 7.73 21.06
N LYS A 314 -0.12 8.93 21.63
CA LYS A 314 -0.77 10.13 21.13
C LYS A 314 -0.10 10.56 19.82
N LEU A 315 -0.89 10.67 18.74
CA LEU A 315 -0.45 11.11 17.41
C LEU A 315 -0.92 12.53 17.08
N LEU A 316 -2.04 12.94 17.66
CA LEU A 316 -2.63 14.27 17.47
C LEU A 316 -3.30 14.72 18.77
N ASP A 317 -3.16 16.01 19.07
CA ASP A 317 -3.85 16.70 20.15
C ASP A 317 -3.91 18.19 19.81
N SER A 318 -4.79 18.57 18.90
CA SER A 318 -4.90 19.95 18.41
C SER A 318 -6.23 20.17 17.70
N SER A 319 -6.57 21.44 17.45
CA SER A 319 -7.75 21.81 16.66
C SER A 319 -7.42 21.73 15.17
N VAL A 320 -8.15 20.92 14.45
CA VAL A 320 -7.93 20.66 13.02
C VAL A 320 -9.25 20.57 12.24
N LYS A 321 -9.19 20.87 10.95
CA LYS A 321 -10.23 20.54 9.96
C LYS A 321 -9.85 19.27 9.20
N THR A 322 -8.63 19.25 8.70
CA THR A 322 -8.01 18.09 8.03
C THR A 322 -6.61 17.88 8.59
N LYS A 323 -6.16 16.63 8.66
CA LYS A 323 -4.80 16.32 9.11
C LYS A 323 -4.37 14.97 8.57
N THR A 324 -3.14 14.90 8.09
CA THR A 324 -2.49 13.61 7.81
C THR A 324 -1.68 13.19 9.02
N LEU A 325 -2.02 12.04 9.58
CA LEU A 325 -1.25 11.37 10.62
C LEU A 325 -0.21 10.48 9.96
N HIS A 326 0.99 10.48 10.49
CA HIS A 326 2.05 9.56 10.12
C HIS A 326 2.77 9.10 11.36
N PHE A 327 2.92 7.79 11.49
CA PHE A 327 3.68 7.19 12.57
C PHE A 327 4.42 5.96 12.04
N SER A 328 5.71 5.87 12.35
CA SER A 328 6.53 4.70 12.09
C SER A 328 7.20 4.24 13.38
N SER A 329 7.39 2.94 13.52
CA SER A 329 8.10 2.35 14.65
C SER A 329 8.77 1.06 14.24
N ASN A 330 9.95 0.84 14.80
CA ASN A 330 10.63 -0.45 14.72
C ASN A 330 10.20 -1.33 15.90
N GLN A 331 9.85 -2.56 15.62
CA GLN A 331 9.55 -3.57 16.64
C GLN A 331 10.38 -4.83 16.40
N LYS A 332 10.67 -5.53 17.49
CA LYS A 332 11.29 -6.84 17.47
C LYS A 332 10.29 -7.90 17.92
N GLN A 333 10.29 -9.02 17.21
CA GLN A 333 9.53 -10.20 17.61
C GLN A 333 10.39 -11.02 18.57
N THR A 334 9.92 -11.22 19.79
CA THR A 334 10.65 -11.97 20.80
C THR A 334 10.52 -13.47 20.55
N ILE A 335 11.65 -14.14 20.33
CA ILE A 335 11.76 -15.59 20.35
C ILE A 335 12.09 -16.05 21.77
N THR A 336 11.44 -17.10 22.23
CA THR A 336 11.69 -17.70 23.56
C THR A 336 12.68 -18.85 23.49
N SER A 337 12.65 -19.62 22.39
CA SER A 337 13.60 -20.70 22.14
C SER A 337 13.72 -21.03 20.65
N TYR A 338 14.74 -21.78 20.31
CA TYR A 338 14.92 -22.35 18.97
C TYR A 338 15.37 -23.81 19.03
N ASP A 339 15.07 -24.55 17.95
CA ASP A 339 15.53 -25.91 17.74
C ASP A 339 16.01 -26.07 16.30
N ILE A 340 17.25 -26.56 16.13
CA ILE A 340 17.89 -26.75 14.83
C ILE A 340 18.35 -28.18 14.72
N ILE A 341 17.92 -28.85 13.67
CA ILE A 341 18.37 -30.19 13.32
C ILE A 341 19.06 -30.08 11.96
N THR A 342 20.33 -30.45 11.89
CA THR A 342 21.13 -30.46 10.66
C THR A 342 21.57 -31.89 10.36
N VAL A 343 21.15 -32.43 9.22
CA VAL A 343 21.61 -33.69 8.66
C VAL A 343 22.58 -33.39 7.53
N TRP A 344 23.81 -33.84 7.66
CA TRP A 344 24.86 -33.61 6.69
C TRP A 344 25.31 -34.93 6.07
N LYS A 345 25.23 -35.03 4.75
CA LYS A 345 25.71 -36.16 3.98
C LYS A 345 27.03 -35.84 3.27
N ASN A 346 27.08 -34.70 2.58
CA ASN A 346 28.24 -34.14 1.89
C ASN A 346 27.95 -32.68 1.50
N GLU A 347 28.85 -32.06 0.73
CA GLU A 347 28.68 -30.69 0.25
C GLU A 347 27.49 -30.47 -0.69
N LYS A 348 26.96 -31.54 -1.31
CA LYS A 348 25.83 -31.48 -2.25
C LYS A 348 24.49 -31.81 -1.61
N ASP A 349 24.51 -32.43 -0.44
CA ASP A 349 23.29 -32.85 0.27
C ASP A 349 23.36 -32.54 1.76
N ILE A 350 22.76 -31.43 2.11
CA ILE A 350 22.48 -31.03 3.48
C ILE A 350 20.97 -30.82 3.65
N ARG A 351 20.43 -31.29 4.76
CA ARG A 351 19.03 -31.15 5.12
C ARG A 351 18.92 -30.60 6.53
N ARG A 352 18.06 -29.62 6.71
CA ARG A 352 17.94 -28.89 7.96
C ARG A 352 16.48 -28.62 8.29
N LYS A 353 16.15 -28.68 9.56
CA LYS A 353 14.91 -28.15 10.11
C LYS A 353 15.26 -27.11 11.16
N ILE A 354 14.70 -25.91 11.03
CA ILE A 354 14.85 -24.82 11.98
C ILE A 354 13.46 -24.47 12.51
N SER A 355 13.34 -24.43 13.83
CA SER A 355 12.09 -24.08 14.50
C SER A 355 12.33 -22.97 15.52
N PHE A 356 11.46 -21.97 15.55
CA PHE A 356 11.46 -20.87 16.49
C PHE A 356 10.19 -20.88 17.30
N THR A 357 10.32 -20.78 18.61
CA THR A 357 9.20 -20.66 19.54
C THR A 357 9.03 -19.22 19.97
N PHE A 358 7.82 -18.72 19.94
CA PHE A 358 7.47 -17.35 20.30
C PHE A 358 6.64 -17.33 21.56
N ASP A 359 6.68 -16.21 22.29
CA ASP A 359 5.82 -15.95 23.42
C ASP A 359 4.33 -16.08 23.05
N THR A 360 3.52 -16.50 23.99
CA THR A 360 2.07 -16.61 23.87
C THR A 360 1.38 -15.29 23.56
N SER A 361 2.00 -14.16 23.90
CA SER A 361 1.58 -12.81 23.54
C SER A 361 1.79 -12.45 22.08
N SER A 362 2.54 -13.28 21.33
CA SER A 362 2.86 -13.02 19.91
C SER A 362 1.61 -13.08 19.03
N ASN A 363 1.48 -12.08 18.18
CA ASN A 363 0.32 -11.92 17.31
C ASN A 363 0.39 -12.93 16.13
N LYS A 364 -0.58 -13.85 16.05
CA LYS A 364 -0.67 -14.88 15.00
C LYS A 364 -0.60 -14.29 13.59
N ARG A 365 -1.21 -13.13 13.36
CA ARG A 365 -1.24 -12.48 12.04
C ARG A 365 0.11 -11.91 11.66
N GLN A 366 0.85 -11.32 12.61
CA GLN A 366 2.22 -10.88 12.39
C GLN A 366 3.13 -12.08 12.10
N LEU A 367 3.03 -13.17 12.86
CA LEU A 367 3.78 -14.40 12.63
C LEU A 367 3.43 -15.05 11.27
N SER A 368 2.18 -14.95 10.83
CA SER A 368 1.78 -15.42 9.48
C SER A 368 2.45 -14.60 8.36
N LYS A 369 2.65 -13.31 8.58
CA LYS A 369 3.42 -12.46 7.65
C LYS A 369 4.91 -12.78 7.70
N LEU A 370 5.43 -13.15 8.87
CA LEU A 370 6.80 -13.56 9.07
C LEU A 370 7.19 -14.76 8.20
N LYS A 371 6.26 -15.70 7.92
CA LYS A 371 6.50 -16.81 6.99
C LYS A 371 7.09 -16.36 5.65
N LYS A 372 6.65 -15.20 5.14
CA LYS A 372 7.13 -14.67 3.86
C LYS A 372 8.59 -14.23 3.89
N ALA A 373 9.11 -13.90 5.08
CA ALA A 373 10.53 -13.55 5.25
C ALA A 373 11.44 -14.78 5.18
N PHE A 374 10.88 -15.98 5.43
CA PHE A 374 11.57 -17.26 5.29
C PHE A 374 11.34 -17.84 3.90
N SER A 375 11.94 -17.25 2.90
CA SER A 375 11.85 -17.70 1.50
C SER A 375 13.23 -17.83 0.89
N GLY A 376 13.44 -18.89 0.11
CA GLY A 376 14.68 -19.16 -0.60
C GLY A 376 14.54 -20.38 -1.49
N LYS A 377 15.49 -20.60 -2.39
CA LYS A 377 15.47 -21.75 -3.32
C LYS A 377 15.56 -23.10 -2.61
N THR A 378 16.24 -23.14 -1.46
CA THR A 378 16.46 -24.34 -0.64
C THR A 378 15.45 -24.48 0.49
N ILE A 379 14.58 -23.48 0.69
CA ILE A 379 13.65 -23.43 1.82
C ILE A 379 12.28 -23.95 1.39
N SER A 380 11.74 -24.85 2.19
CA SER A 380 10.43 -25.46 1.99
C SER A 380 9.67 -25.61 3.32
N ASN A 381 8.39 -25.97 3.22
CA ASN A 381 7.54 -26.33 4.36
C ASN A 381 7.56 -25.32 5.53
N VAL A 382 7.49 -24.02 5.20
CA VAL A 382 7.39 -23.00 6.23
C VAL A 382 6.01 -23.07 6.89
N THR A 383 5.95 -23.57 8.11
CA THR A 383 4.71 -23.81 8.86
C THR A 383 4.65 -22.95 10.11
N LEU A 384 3.45 -22.54 10.48
CA LEU A 384 3.17 -21.87 11.75
C LEU A 384 2.14 -22.71 12.52
N THR A 385 2.59 -23.34 13.59
CA THR A 385 1.77 -24.21 14.42
C THR A 385 1.47 -23.54 15.76
N ARG A 386 0.24 -23.66 16.23
CA ARG A 386 -0.17 -23.21 17.55
C ARG A 386 -0.53 -24.41 18.40
N THR A 387 0.28 -24.62 19.43
CA THR A 387 -0.01 -25.52 20.56
C THR A 387 -0.22 -24.64 21.80
N ASN A 388 0.44 -24.94 22.91
CA ASN A 388 0.54 -24.02 24.05
C ASN A 388 1.42 -22.80 23.74
N GLN A 389 2.21 -22.85 22.67
CA GLN A 389 3.07 -21.78 22.17
C GLN A 389 2.94 -21.67 20.66
N MET A 390 3.39 -20.57 20.08
CA MET A 390 3.47 -20.39 18.62
C MET A 390 4.84 -20.84 18.14
N ILE A 391 4.85 -21.81 17.21
CA ILE A 391 6.08 -22.37 16.64
C ILE A 391 6.12 -22.12 15.14
N LEU A 392 7.14 -21.42 14.67
CA LEU A 392 7.43 -21.25 13.25
C LEU A 392 8.55 -22.23 12.88
N SER A 393 8.28 -23.13 11.96
CA SER A 393 9.25 -24.11 11.48
C SER A 393 9.48 -23.98 9.99
N MET A 394 10.73 -24.23 9.55
CA MET A 394 11.09 -24.32 8.13
C MET A 394 12.04 -25.48 7.88
N ASN A 395 11.94 -26.08 6.70
CA ASN A 395 12.89 -27.06 6.20
C ASN A 395 13.79 -26.39 5.16
N GLN A 396 15.07 -26.77 5.17
CA GLN A 396 16.07 -26.34 4.21
C GLN A 396 16.80 -27.58 3.65
N SER A 397 16.95 -27.68 2.33
CA SER A 397 17.65 -28.80 1.70
C SER A 397 18.33 -28.37 0.40
N GLY A 398 19.51 -28.94 0.13
CA GLY A 398 20.27 -28.66 -1.09
C GLY A 398 21.77 -28.72 -0.88
N THR A 399 22.52 -28.05 -1.78
CA THR A 399 23.97 -27.91 -1.62
C THR A 399 24.29 -26.93 -0.49
N VAL A 400 25.45 -27.12 0.17
CA VAL A 400 25.91 -26.21 1.25
C VAL A 400 25.96 -24.76 0.75
N GLU A 401 26.42 -24.55 -0.49
CA GLU A 401 26.50 -23.21 -1.10
C GLU A 401 25.12 -22.55 -1.24
N ASN A 402 24.14 -23.26 -1.80
CA ASN A 402 22.78 -22.73 -1.95
C ASN A 402 22.10 -22.51 -0.61
N CYS A 403 22.29 -23.43 0.34
CA CYS A 403 21.78 -23.29 1.70
C CYS A 403 22.41 -22.07 2.41
N ASN A 404 23.71 -21.87 2.23
CA ASN A 404 24.41 -20.69 2.73
C ASN A 404 23.86 -19.38 2.14
N ALA A 405 23.64 -19.34 0.84
CA ALA A 405 23.08 -18.16 0.17
C ALA A 405 21.69 -17.77 0.72
N ASP A 406 20.82 -18.75 0.95
CA ASP A 406 19.50 -18.50 1.51
C ASP A 406 19.55 -18.11 2.99
N ILE A 407 20.34 -18.82 3.82
CA ILE A 407 20.39 -18.54 5.26
C ILE A 407 21.06 -17.19 5.58
N SER A 408 22.11 -16.83 4.85
CA SER A 408 22.78 -15.55 5.01
C SER A 408 21.92 -14.35 4.59
N LYS A 409 21.01 -14.57 3.63
CA LYS A 409 20.01 -13.58 3.22
C LYS A 409 18.96 -13.38 4.30
N ILE A 410 18.50 -14.47 4.94
CA ILE A 410 17.46 -14.42 5.98
C ILE A 410 18.05 -13.90 7.30
N PHE A 411 19.22 -14.41 7.68
CA PHE A 411 19.91 -14.05 8.92
C PHE A 411 21.28 -13.47 8.59
N ARG A 412 21.37 -12.15 8.57
CA ARG A 412 22.62 -11.46 8.29
C ARG A 412 23.68 -11.82 9.34
N GLY A 413 24.83 -12.29 8.89
CA GLY A 413 25.91 -12.77 9.74
C GLY A 413 25.92 -14.28 9.97
N SER A 414 24.88 -14.99 9.50
CA SER A 414 24.93 -16.46 9.43
C SER A 414 25.68 -16.91 8.19
N SER A 415 26.44 -18.01 8.32
CA SER A 415 27.17 -18.59 7.21
C SER A 415 27.32 -20.10 7.38
N MET A 416 27.44 -20.80 6.28
CA MET A 416 27.61 -22.24 6.22
C MET A 416 28.70 -22.55 5.21
N HIS A 417 29.69 -23.30 5.62
CA HIS A 417 30.83 -23.62 4.77
C HIS A 417 31.22 -25.10 4.90
N THR A 418 31.73 -25.64 3.81
CA THR A 418 32.35 -26.94 3.79
C THR A 418 33.72 -26.85 3.13
N SER A 419 34.66 -27.65 3.57
CA SER A 419 35.93 -27.80 2.89
C SER A 419 36.37 -29.26 2.89
N VAL A 420 37.02 -29.65 1.81
CA VAL A 420 37.59 -30.97 1.63
C VAL A 420 39.10 -30.81 1.43
N LYS A 421 39.88 -31.38 2.34
CA LYS A 421 41.33 -31.40 2.23
C LYS A 421 41.81 -32.82 1.98
N ASN A 422 42.44 -33.05 0.87
CA ASN A 422 43.07 -34.32 0.59
C ASN A 422 44.45 -34.36 1.26
N SER A 423 44.66 -35.29 2.18
CA SER A 423 45.96 -35.56 2.80
C SER A 423 46.49 -36.85 2.24
N PHE A 424 47.73 -36.80 1.80
CA PHE A 424 48.41 -37.96 1.21
C PHE A 424 48.45 -39.18 2.17
N PHE A 425 48.65 -38.94 3.45
CA PHE A 425 48.75 -40.01 4.46
C PHE A 425 47.49 -40.25 5.30
N ARG A 426 46.56 -39.26 5.34
CA ARG A 426 45.38 -39.32 6.21
C ARG A 426 44.04 -39.45 5.49
N GLY A 427 44.11 -39.59 4.16
CA GLY A 427 42.89 -39.63 3.36
C GLY A 427 42.22 -38.28 3.24
N GLN A 428 40.94 -38.28 2.91
CA GLN A 428 40.13 -37.08 2.71
C GLN A 428 39.58 -36.58 4.04
N LEU A 429 40.00 -35.40 4.47
CA LEU A 429 39.47 -34.72 5.64
C LEU A 429 38.38 -33.75 5.15
N THR A 430 37.15 -33.98 5.60
CA THR A 430 36.03 -33.09 5.34
C THR A 430 35.71 -32.24 6.57
N SER A 431 35.51 -30.96 6.40
CA SER A 431 35.03 -30.10 7.46
C SER A 431 33.73 -29.40 7.03
N PHE A 432 32.86 -29.22 7.99
CA PHE A 432 31.63 -28.47 7.88
C PHE A 432 31.56 -27.44 9.01
N GLU A 433 31.26 -26.21 8.68
CA GLU A 433 31.05 -25.13 9.63
C GLU A 433 29.69 -24.50 9.43
N ASP A 434 28.98 -24.29 10.53
CA ASP A 434 27.69 -23.63 10.58
C ASP A 434 27.75 -22.51 11.62
N SER A 435 27.78 -21.28 11.16
CA SER A 435 27.74 -20.09 11.99
C SER A 435 26.34 -19.47 11.89
N ILE A 436 25.67 -19.33 13.00
CA ILE A 436 24.28 -18.82 13.06
C ILE A 436 24.23 -17.57 13.92
N ALA A 437 23.56 -16.55 13.39
CA ALA A 437 23.32 -15.27 14.03
C ALA A 437 21.86 -14.84 13.79
N PHE A 438 21.00 -15.04 14.76
CA PHE A 438 19.58 -14.72 14.59
C PHE A 438 19.25 -13.24 14.76
N SER A 439 20.12 -12.47 15.38
CA SER A 439 19.89 -11.04 15.72
C SER A 439 18.54 -10.81 16.44
N SER A 440 18.16 -11.75 17.30
CA SER A 440 16.88 -11.69 18.04
C SER A 440 16.83 -10.54 19.05
N GLY A 441 18.00 -10.05 19.44
CA GLY A 441 18.14 -9.05 20.50
C GLY A 441 17.91 -9.62 21.91
N ASN A 442 17.86 -10.94 22.04
CA ASN A 442 17.78 -11.65 23.31
C ASN A 442 19.01 -12.57 23.47
N GLU A 443 20.01 -12.10 24.18
CA GLU A 443 21.25 -12.83 24.42
C GLU A 443 21.09 -14.05 25.33
N GLN A 444 19.96 -14.14 26.04
CA GLN A 444 19.67 -15.26 26.96
C GLN A 444 18.71 -16.29 26.35
N ILE A 445 18.46 -16.22 25.04
CA ILE A 445 17.63 -17.22 24.37
C ILE A 445 18.25 -18.61 24.49
N HIS A 446 17.45 -19.60 24.82
CA HIS A 446 17.88 -20.99 24.90
C HIS A 446 17.49 -21.75 23.64
N GLY A 447 18.35 -22.66 23.19
CA GLY A 447 18.05 -23.48 22.04
C GLY A 447 18.75 -24.81 22.05
N THR A 448 18.38 -25.66 21.10
CA THR A 448 19.07 -26.93 20.83
C THR A 448 19.60 -26.94 19.40
N TYR A 449 20.76 -27.52 19.24
CA TYR A 449 21.33 -27.79 17.92
C TYR A 449 21.68 -29.27 17.85
N THR A 450 21.03 -30.00 16.96
CA THR A 450 21.27 -31.41 16.70
C THR A 450 22.00 -31.58 15.38
N PHE A 451 23.18 -32.14 15.41
CA PHE A 451 23.96 -32.49 14.22
C PHE A 451 23.91 -33.99 13.97
N VAL A 452 23.58 -34.37 12.76
CA VAL A 452 23.52 -35.75 12.30
C VAL A 452 24.42 -35.90 11.07
N SER A 453 25.40 -36.81 11.12
CA SER A 453 26.19 -37.22 9.96
C SER A 453 25.70 -38.58 9.46
N VAL A 454 25.44 -38.69 8.18
CA VAL A 454 25.00 -39.94 7.53
C VAL A 454 26.04 -40.40 6.52
N ASN A 455 26.19 -41.72 6.39
CA ASN A 455 27.05 -42.39 5.39
C ASN A 455 28.56 -42.01 5.42
N HIS A 456 29.05 -41.25 6.40
CA HIS A 456 30.47 -40.97 6.57
C HIS A 456 31.12 -41.86 7.63
N GLN A 457 32.33 -42.35 7.34
CA GLN A 457 33.09 -43.18 8.25
C GLN A 457 34.09 -42.36 9.09
N GLN A 458 34.08 -42.65 10.39
CA GLN A 458 35.10 -42.52 11.42
C GLN A 458 35.60 -41.14 11.86
N SER A 459 35.89 -41.10 13.17
CA SER A 459 36.43 -40.04 14.03
C SER A 459 35.93 -38.62 13.74
N VAL A 460 34.81 -38.32 14.38
CA VAL A 460 34.19 -37.03 14.33
C VAL A 460 34.69 -36.15 15.45
N LYS A 461 35.30 -35.02 15.12
CA LYS A 461 35.56 -33.96 16.09
C LYS A 461 34.51 -32.87 15.86
N ILE A 462 33.59 -32.73 16.81
CA ILE A 462 32.62 -31.66 16.80
C ILE A 462 32.98 -30.64 17.87
N SER A 463 32.99 -29.38 17.52
CA SER A 463 33.22 -28.28 18.47
C SER A 463 32.14 -27.23 18.31
N VAL A 464 31.78 -26.58 19.42
CA VAL A 464 30.83 -25.47 19.46
C VAL A 464 31.49 -24.28 20.12
N THR A 465 31.32 -23.12 19.56
CA THR A 465 31.83 -21.85 20.09
C THR A 465 30.65 -20.93 20.37
N PRO A 466 30.55 -20.28 21.51
CA PRO A 466 31.48 -20.26 22.65
C PRO A 466 31.43 -21.54 23.52
N LYS A 467 32.57 -22.01 23.97
CA LYS A 467 32.76 -23.28 24.73
C LYS A 467 32.02 -23.35 26.07
N LYS A 468 31.69 -22.24 26.70
CA LYS A 468 31.11 -22.16 28.06
C LYS A 468 29.65 -22.67 28.16
N GLN A 469 29.03 -23.03 27.07
CA GLN A 469 27.56 -23.24 27.03
C GLN A 469 27.15 -24.65 26.55
N VAL A 470 28.07 -25.59 26.49
CA VAL A 470 27.82 -26.89 25.84
C VAL A 470 27.62 -27.99 26.86
N LYS A 471 26.42 -28.54 26.97
CA LYS A 471 26.24 -29.91 27.47
C LYS A 471 26.12 -30.84 26.26
N ASN A 472 27.15 -31.66 26.05
CA ASN A 472 27.13 -32.73 25.08
C ASN A 472 26.19 -33.85 25.61
N ILE A 473 25.09 -34.11 24.93
CA ILE A 473 24.21 -35.23 25.26
C ILE A 473 24.44 -36.27 24.16
N LEU A 474 25.38 -37.17 24.39
CA LEU A 474 25.47 -38.41 23.63
C LEU A 474 24.19 -39.24 23.93
N SER A 475 23.20 -39.16 23.10
CA SER A 475 22.06 -40.05 23.19
C SER A 475 22.10 -41.03 22.01
N GLN A 476 22.36 -42.29 22.33
CA GLN A 476 22.20 -43.40 21.36
C GLN A 476 20.73 -43.67 20.99
N ASN A 477 19.78 -43.01 21.64
CA ASN A 477 18.35 -43.20 21.47
C ASN A 477 17.61 -41.91 21.13
N LEU A 478 18.02 -41.22 20.04
CA LEU A 478 17.14 -40.22 19.44
C LEU A 478 16.20 -40.88 18.42
N SER A 479 15.25 -41.69 18.90
CA SER A 479 14.05 -42.11 18.19
C SER A 479 13.06 -40.94 18.08
N ASN A 480 13.53 -39.71 17.86
CA ASN A 480 12.68 -38.55 17.73
C ASN A 480 12.09 -38.51 16.31
N ARG A 481 10.77 -38.57 16.22
CA ARG A 481 9.96 -38.34 15.01
C ARG A 481 10.46 -37.18 14.13
N GLN A 482 11.19 -36.24 14.69
CA GLN A 482 11.68 -35.05 13.96
C GLN A 482 12.97 -35.32 13.18
N THR A 483 13.88 -36.16 13.69
CA THR A 483 15.09 -36.57 12.97
C THR A 483 14.79 -37.58 11.88
N SER A 484 13.84 -38.47 12.10
CA SER A 484 13.42 -39.47 11.10
C SER A 484 12.82 -38.85 9.82
N GLN A 485 12.29 -37.64 9.88
CA GLN A 485 11.78 -36.94 8.70
C GLN A 485 12.86 -36.37 7.77
N LEU A 486 14.10 -36.22 8.28
CA LEU A 486 15.22 -35.65 7.53
C LEU A 486 16.21 -36.71 7.06
N ILE A 487 16.13 -37.94 7.57
CA ILE A 487 16.99 -39.08 7.24
C ILE A 487 16.24 -39.97 6.29
N HIS A 488 16.83 -40.29 5.14
CA HIS A 488 16.23 -41.25 4.19
C HIS A 488 16.40 -42.68 4.67
N SER A 489 15.52 -43.57 4.24
CA SER A 489 15.49 -45.00 4.68
C SER A 489 16.74 -45.78 4.31
N ASP A 490 17.46 -45.36 3.28
CA ASP A 490 18.71 -45.95 2.79
C ASP A 490 19.97 -45.39 3.48
N GLU A 491 19.80 -44.45 4.39
CA GLU A 491 20.92 -43.76 5.05
C GLU A 491 21.22 -44.37 6.42
N THR A 492 22.50 -44.53 6.69
CA THR A 492 23.00 -44.96 7.99
C THR A 492 23.53 -43.76 8.80
N VAL A 493 22.95 -43.56 9.97
CA VAL A 493 23.45 -42.55 10.92
C VAL A 493 24.81 -42.97 11.48
N ARG A 494 25.81 -42.12 11.30
CA ARG A 494 27.21 -42.37 11.78
C ARG A 494 27.55 -41.56 13.00
N SER A 495 27.03 -40.34 13.10
CA SER A 495 27.23 -39.48 14.26
C SER A 495 25.97 -38.71 14.56
N LEU A 496 25.65 -38.63 15.83
CA LEU A 496 24.53 -37.84 16.33
C LEU A 496 24.99 -37.10 17.58
N CYS A 497 24.95 -35.79 17.55
CA CYS A 497 25.30 -34.95 18.66
C CYS A 497 24.25 -33.86 18.87
N GLN A 498 23.83 -33.67 20.10
CA GLN A 498 22.91 -32.60 20.48
C GLN A 498 23.58 -31.65 21.47
N TYR A 499 23.44 -30.36 21.24
CA TYR A 499 23.97 -29.29 22.04
C TYR A 499 22.86 -28.41 22.57
N LYS A 500 22.89 -28.10 23.86
CA LYS A 500 22.09 -27.04 24.45
C LYS A 500 22.89 -25.75 24.35
N LEU A 501 22.30 -24.74 23.74
CA LEU A 501 22.92 -23.47 23.43
C LEU A 501 22.20 -22.34 24.17
N THR A 502 22.93 -21.29 24.49
CA THR A 502 22.38 -20.03 25.00
C THR A 502 22.92 -18.89 24.16
N GLY A 503 22.03 -17.95 23.82
CA GLY A 503 22.34 -16.83 22.95
C GLY A 503 21.82 -17.02 21.51
N ASP A 504 21.91 -15.98 20.74
CA ASP A 504 21.45 -15.92 19.36
C ASP A 504 22.60 -16.00 18.34
N HIS A 505 23.83 -16.22 18.81
CA HIS A 505 25.03 -16.38 17.99
C HIS A 505 25.81 -17.60 18.44
N PHE A 506 26.09 -18.51 17.53
CA PHE A 506 26.94 -19.68 17.79
C PHE A 506 27.54 -20.20 16.49
N LYS A 507 28.63 -20.96 16.63
CA LYS A 507 29.32 -21.64 15.54
C LYS A 507 29.48 -23.11 15.89
N VAL A 508 29.05 -23.99 14.99
CA VAL A 508 29.24 -25.44 15.07
C VAL A 508 30.22 -25.86 13.99
N SER A 509 31.29 -26.55 14.36
CA SER A 509 32.32 -27.06 13.45
C SER A 509 32.42 -28.57 13.57
N TYR A 510 32.34 -29.23 12.44
CA TYR A 510 32.47 -30.67 12.28
C TYR A 510 33.70 -31.01 11.46
N GLN A 511 34.45 -32.02 11.88
CA GLN A 511 35.57 -32.59 11.11
C GLN A 511 35.44 -34.12 11.08
N GLY A 512 35.48 -34.70 9.89
CA GLY A 512 35.40 -36.13 9.69
C GLY A 512 36.38 -36.63 8.62
N ASN A 513 36.90 -37.86 8.80
CA ASN A 513 37.72 -38.52 7.81
C ASN A 513 36.90 -39.54 7.01
N ALA A 514 37.08 -39.54 5.71
CA ALA A 514 36.49 -40.57 4.82
C ALA A 514 37.54 -41.69 4.60
N ALA A 515 37.29 -42.86 5.18
CA ALA A 515 38.23 -43.99 5.11
C ALA A 515 38.42 -44.58 3.70
N ALA A 516 37.43 -44.39 2.82
CA ALA A 516 37.45 -44.89 1.45
C ALA A 516 38.54 -44.32 0.53
N SER A 517 39.22 -43.22 0.96
CA SER A 517 40.20 -42.56 0.11
C SER A 517 41.66 -43.08 0.31
N TYR A 518 41.92 -43.89 1.34
CA TYR A 518 43.26 -44.40 1.59
C TYR A 518 43.76 -45.26 0.45
N TRP A 519 42.97 -46.19 -0.01
CA TRP A 519 43.32 -47.10 -1.14
C TRP A 519 43.39 -46.37 -2.47
N THR A 520 42.51 -45.40 -2.74
CA THR A 520 42.55 -44.57 -3.97
C THR A 520 43.78 -43.67 -3.98
N SER A 521 44.21 -43.16 -2.83
CA SER A 521 45.43 -42.35 -2.72
C SER A 521 46.68 -43.22 -2.88
N LEU A 522 46.69 -44.42 -2.32
CA LEU A 522 47.74 -45.40 -2.50
C LEU A 522 47.90 -45.85 -3.96
N LEU A 523 46.80 -46.11 -4.64
CA LEU A 523 46.78 -46.43 -6.07
C LEU A 523 47.33 -45.27 -6.93
N LYS A 524 47.06 -44.02 -6.59
CA LYS A 524 47.56 -42.85 -7.31
C LYS A 524 49.09 -42.67 -7.18
N ILE A 525 49.72 -43.34 -6.21
CA ILE A 525 51.19 -43.35 -6.05
C ILE A 525 51.78 -44.58 -6.73
N ILE A 526 51.15 -45.73 -6.50
CA ILE A 526 51.67 -46.98 -7.02
C ILE A 526 51.62 -46.97 -8.56
N ILE A 527 50.58 -46.44 -9.17
CA ILE A 527 50.44 -46.40 -10.64
C ILE A 527 51.58 -45.54 -11.30
N PRO A 528 51.88 -44.30 -10.87
CA PRO A 528 52.99 -43.56 -11.41
C PRO A 528 54.36 -44.20 -11.15
N LEU A 529 54.54 -44.80 -9.96
CA LEU A 529 55.80 -45.50 -9.63
C LEU A 529 55.98 -46.76 -10.53
N LEU A 530 54.93 -47.54 -10.75
CA LEU A 530 54.95 -48.65 -11.68
C LEU A 530 55.24 -48.15 -13.11
N PHE A 531 54.63 -47.07 -13.52
CA PHE A 531 54.85 -46.48 -14.85
C PHE A 531 56.28 -45.97 -15.00
N LEU A 532 56.86 -45.37 -13.93
CA LEU A 532 58.27 -44.94 -13.90
C LEU A 532 59.19 -46.13 -13.94
N ALA A 533 58.88 -47.22 -13.21
CA ALA A 533 59.63 -48.47 -13.26
C ALA A 533 59.60 -49.09 -14.67
N VAL A 534 58.45 -49.11 -15.32
CA VAL A 534 58.32 -49.59 -16.71
C VAL A 534 59.14 -48.75 -17.68
N ILE A 535 59.13 -47.41 -17.50
CA ILE A 535 59.98 -46.49 -18.30
C ILE A 535 61.45 -46.79 -18.07
N CYS A 536 61.87 -46.96 -16.81
CA CYS A 536 63.28 -47.30 -16.49
C CYS A 536 63.68 -48.64 -17.08
N ILE A 537 62.84 -49.65 -16.99
CA ILE A 537 63.07 -50.94 -17.62
C ILE A 537 63.18 -50.80 -19.16
N PHE A 538 62.30 -50.01 -19.75
CA PHE A 538 62.31 -49.78 -21.19
C PHE A 538 63.61 -49.03 -21.64
N ILE A 539 64.02 -48.03 -20.88
CA ILE A 539 65.28 -47.34 -21.13
C ILE A 539 66.48 -48.31 -20.98
N TYR A 540 66.48 -49.11 -19.91
CA TYR A 540 67.54 -50.10 -19.68
C TYR A 540 67.63 -51.14 -20.80
N VAL A 541 66.50 -51.67 -21.23
CA VAL A 541 66.43 -52.61 -22.35
C VAL A 541 66.86 -51.94 -23.66
N LYS A 542 66.44 -50.71 -23.91
CA LYS A 542 66.87 -49.96 -25.11
C LYS A 542 68.36 -49.61 -25.07
N GLN A 543 68.91 -49.29 -23.91
CA GLN A 543 70.35 -49.00 -23.76
C GLN A 543 71.17 -50.24 -24.03
N ASN A 544 70.77 -51.41 -23.56
CA ASN A 544 71.41 -52.67 -23.85
C ASN A 544 71.31 -53.05 -25.37
N TRP A 545 70.18 -52.77 -25.99
CA TRP A 545 70.03 -52.96 -27.45
C TRP A 545 70.92 -52.01 -28.24
N ILE A 546 71.05 -50.79 -27.86
CA ILE A 546 71.94 -49.81 -28.50
C ILE A 546 73.41 -50.23 -28.33
N LEU A 547 73.80 -50.68 -27.13
CA LEU A 547 75.13 -51.21 -26.88
C LEU A 547 75.42 -52.47 -27.70
N MET A 548 74.48 -53.40 -27.83
CA MET A 548 74.60 -54.59 -28.65
C MET A 548 74.73 -54.24 -30.14
N TYR A 549 73.97 -53.29 -30.67
CA TYR A 549 74.10 -52.80 -32.03
C TYR A 549 75.42 -52.05 -32.27
N ALA A 550 75.88 -51.28 -31.31
CA ALA A 550 77.16 -50.56 -31.39
C ALA A 550 78.31 -51.56 -31.36
N GLN A 551 78.28 -52.64 -30.57
CA GLN A 551 79.24 -53.71 -30.61
C GLN A 551 79.23 -54.49 -31.94
N LYS A 552 78.03 -54.84 -32.46
CA LYS A 552 77.91 -55.45 -33.79
C LYS A 552 78.49 -54.57 -34.89
N ALA A 553 78.24 -53.28 -34.85
CA ALA A 553 78.78 -52.32 -35.82
C ALA A 553 80.30 -52.19 -35.71
N LYS A 554 80.84 -52.22 -34.49
CA LYS A 554 82.27 -52.22 -34.21
C LYS A 554 82.92 -53.49 -34.74
N THR A 555 82.40 -54.68 -34.47
CA THR A 555 82.88 -55.97 -34.96
C THR A 555 82.80 -56.05 -36.50
N PHE A 556 81.73 -55.49 -37.06
CA PHE A 556 81.59 -55.41 -38.55
C PHE A 556 82.63 -54.50 -39.16
N LEU A 557 82.97 -53.34 -38.57
CA LEU A 557 84.02 -52.46 -39.02
C LEU A 557 85.41 -53.08 -38.85
N GLU A 558 85.69 -53.75 -37.72
CA GLU A 558 86.97 -54.46 -37.48
C GLU A 558 87.18 -55.55 -38.53
N ASN A 559 86.18 -56.36 -38.82
CA ASN A 559 86.22 -57.43 -39.83
C ASN A 559 86.39 -56.87 -41.27
N HIS A 560 85.88 -55.63 -41.58
CA HIS A 560 86.05 -55.00 -42.87
C HIS A 560 87.43 -54.36 -43.03
N ILE A 561 88.07 -53.98 -41.91
CA ILE A 561 89.45 -53.46 -41.94
C ILE A 561 90.47 -54.59 -42.09
N GLU A 562 90.23 -55.80 -41.54
CA GLU A 562 91.09 -56.97 -41.75
C GLU A 562 91.00 -57.59 -43.13
N GLN A 563 89.89 -57.40 -43.83
CA GLN A 563 89.75 -57.88 -45.22
C GLN A 563 90.41 -56.96 -46.26
N LYS A 564 90.93 -55.75 -45.84
CA LYS A 564 91.61 -54.81 -46.72
C LYS A 564 93.11 -54.69 -46.46
N LYS A 565 93.70 -55.53 -45.58
CA LYS A 565 95.11 -55.75 -45.44
C LYS A 565 95.50 -57.06 -46.16
#